data_3606b2d3d35ec1e93da60916f09b36bd
#
_entry.id   3606b2d3d35ec1e93da60916f09b36bd
#
_cell.length_a   1.000
_cell.length_b   1.000
_cell.length_c   1.000
_cell.angle_alpha   90.00
_cell.angle_beta   90.00
_cell.angle_gamma   90.00
#
_symmetry.space_group_name_H-M   'P 1'
#
loop_
_entity.id
_entity.type
_entity.pdbx_description
1 polymer ?
#
loop_
_entity_poly.entity_id
_entity_poly.type
_entity_poly.pdbx_seq_one_letter_code
_entity_poly.pdbx_strand_id
1 'polypeptide(L)'
;MYRNPAVALMPDITPKPLRAKANGIINIMGYLGGAMATVLGIFLKLSDYINAGDAARNIWTIEIPFIIASVLMVISALVLFATIKENKIEEEMKDELAEGERLAAVEDRVEADKPMSRANRRMLILILVAEFFWFMADNGIGTFMGNYTVYYLKAATSSNMINTIVGGLGSVLGFAVGGAIAAKIGRKWTVSGGIGISLAAYITWIVLTFTVLKGAAGSGNFPKVIWAIWFVKGLGMSLVHVNSFPMVVELCSSDRIGRF
;
A
#
# COMPACT_ATOMS: atom_id res chain seq x y z
N MET A 1 -12.10 6.79 -9.50
CA MET A 1 -13.47 6.37 -9.14
C MET A 1 -13.62 4.84 -9.00
N TYR A 2 -12.92 4.02 -9.78
CA TYR A 2 -12.99 2.53 -9.73
C TYR A 2 -12.51 1.92 -8.39
N ARG A 3 -11.47 2.47 -7.75
CA ARG A 3 -10.85 1.90 -6.55
C ARG A 3 -11.82 1.82 -5.36
N ASN A 4 -12.62 2.85 -5.14
CA ASN A 4 -13.48 2.91 -3.95
C ASN A 4 -14.57 1.83 -3.93
N PRO A 5 -15.32 1.58 -5.02
CA PRO A 5 -16.26 0.46 -5.06
C PRO A 5 -15.59 -0.91 -4.90
N ALA A 6 -14.42 -1.12 -5.52
CA ALA A 6 -13.71 -2.39 -5.42
C ALA A 6 -13.17 -2.67 -4.00
N VAL A 7 -12.77 -1.63 -3.28
CA VAL A 7 -12.33 -1.76 -1.88
C VAL A 7 -13.54 -1.92 -0.94
N ALA A 8 -14.67 -1.27 -1.24
CA ALA A 8 -15.90 -1.40 -0.46
C ALA A 8 -16.50 -2.82 -0.53
N LEU A 9 -16.37 -3.50 -1.67
CA LEU A 9 -16.86 -4.88 -1.85
C LEU A 9 -16.26 -5.86 -0.82
N MET A 10 -15.00 -5.67 -0.41
CA MET A 10 -14.34 -6.59 0.51
C MET A 10 -15.02 -6.68 1.89
N PRO A 11 -15.36 -5.58 2.57
CA PRO A 11 -16.08 -5.65 3.84
C PRO A 11 -17.48 -6.26 3.71
N ASP A 12 -18.14 -6.11 2.54
CA ASP A 12 -19.50 -6.57 2.32
C ASP A 12 -19.58 -8.11 2.20
N ILE A 13 -18.54 -8.72 1.59
CA ILE A 13 -18.48 -10.18 1.41
C ILE A 13 -17.55 -10.90 2.41
N THR A 14 -17.01 -10.19 3.41
CA THR A 14 -16.06 -10.78 4.37
C THR A 14 -16.57 -10.64 5.80
N PRO A 15 -16.70 -11.75 6.56
CA PRO A 15 -17.04 -11.70 7.97
C PRO A 15 -16.08 -10.81 8.78
N LYS A 16 -16.61 -10.05 9.74
CA LYS A 16 -15.85 -9.06 10.52
C LYS A 16 -14.50 -9.56 11.08
N PRO A 17 -14.40 -10.79 11.67
CA PRO A 17 -13.12 -11.28 12.20
C PRO A 17 -12.05 -11.50 11.13
N LEU A 18 -12.43 -11.73 9.86
CA LEU A 18 -11.53 -12.02 8.76
C LEU A 18 -11.13 -10.78 7.93
N ARG A 19 -11.75 -9.63 8.15
CA ARG A 19 -11.51 -8.39 7.37
C ARG A 19 -10.05 -7.95 7.39
N ALA A 20 -9.36 -8.06 8.53
CA ALA A 20 -7.94 -7.70 8.60
C ALA A 20 -7.06 -8.60 7.72
N LYS A 21 -7.36 -9.92 7.69
CA LYS A 21 -6.66 -10.88 6.83
C LYS A 21 -6.96 -10.63 5.36
N ALA A 22 -8.21 -10.38 5.02
CA ALA A 22 -8.63 -10.04 3.64
C ALA A 22 -7.95 -8.75 3.16
N ASN A 23 -7.89 -7.71 3.99
CA ASN A 23 -7.17 -6.47 3.68
C ASN A 23 -5.67 -6.73 3.43
N GLY A 24 -5.04 -7.60 4.22
CA GLY A 24 -3.65 -8.02 3.99
C GLY A 24 -3.46 -8.65 2.60
N ILE A 25 -4.34 -9.55 2.20
CA ILE A 25 -4.30 -10.22 0.89
C ILE A 25 -4.46 -9.21 -0.24
N ILE A 26 -5.43 -8.30 -0.14
CA ILE A 26 -5.65 -7.26 -1.16
C ILE A 26 -4.41 -6.37 -1.32
N ASN A 27 -3.78 -5.98 -0.23
CA ASN A 27 -2.56 -5.18 -0.29
C ASN A 27 -1.40 -5.96 -0.93
N ILE A 28 -1.22 -7.25 -0.60
CA ILE A 28 -0.22 -8.11 -1.25
C ILE A 28 -0.46 -8.18 -2.75
N MET A 29 -1.69 -8.40 -3.19
CA MET A 29 -2.05 -8.44 -4.62
C MET A 29 -1.78 -7.09 -5.31
N GLY A 30 -2.06 -5.97 -4.65
CA GLY A 30 -1.72 -4.64 -5.14
C GLY A 30 -0.22 -4.44 -5.37
N TYR A 31 0.60 -4.88 -4.41
CA TYR A 31 2.07 -4.81 -4.55
C TYR A 31 2.61 -5.77 -5.61
N LEU A 32 2.04 -6.96 -5.75
CA LEU A 32 2.40 -7.89 -6.84
C LEU A 32 2.08 -7.28 -8.21
N GLY A 33 0.91 -6.66 -8.36
CA GLY A 33 0.56 -5.94 -9.59
C GLY A 33 1.53 -4.81 -9.90
N GLY A 34 1.90 -4.00 -8.91
CA GLY A 34 2.92 -2.96 -9.04
C GLY A 34 4.30 -3.50 -9.41
N ALA A 35 4.72 -4.62 -8.81
CA ALA A 35 5.97 -5.29 -9.14
C ALA A 35 5.96 -5.81 -10.59
N MET A 36 4.86 -6.43 -11.03
CA MET A 36 4.71 -6.88 -12.43
C MET A 36 4.81 -5.72 -13.41
N ALA A 37 4.16 -4.60 -13.14
CA ALA A 37 4.25 -3.40 -13.97
C ALA A 37 5.69 -2.85 -14.02
N THR A 38 6.41 -2.87 -12.88
CA THR A 38 7.81 -2.43 -12.82
C THR A 38 8.73 -3.36 -13.59
N VAL A 39 8.55 -4.67 -13.45
CA VAL A 39 9.30 -5.68 -14.22
C VAL A 39 9.07 -5.50 -15.72
N LEU A 40 7.82 -5.30 -16.13
CA LEU A 40 7.49 -5.01 -17.53
C LEU A 40 8.21 -3.74 -18.02
N GLY A 41 8.30 -2.69 -17.21
CA GLY A 41 9.05 -1.48 -17.53
C GLY A 41 10.54 -1.71 -17.72
N ILE A 42 11.15 -2.64 -16.96
CA ILE A 42 12.54 -3.04 -17.13
C ILE A 42 12.74 -3.82 -18.44
N PHE A 43 11.86 -4.80 -18.72
CA PHE A 43 11.91 -5.59 -19.97
C PHE A 43 11.76 -4.72 -21.23
N LEU A 44 10.87 -3.73 -21.17
CA LEU A 44 10.65 -2.79 -22.28
C LEU A 44 11.76 -1.72 -22.36
N LYS A 45 12.77 -1.75 -21.48
CA LYS A 45 13.89 -0.79 -21.44
C LYS A 45 13.43 0.67 -21.49
N LEU A 46 12.32 0.97 -20.84
CA LEU A 46 11.73 2.32 -20.81
C LEU A 46 12.75 3.40 -20.40
N SER A 47 13.69 3.04 -19.51
CA SER A 47 14.75 3.93 -19.06
C SER A 47 15.69 4.38 -20.19
N ASP A 48 16.01 3.49 -21.12
CA ASP A 48 16.94 3.77 -22.20
C ASP A 48 16.33 4.73 -23.24
N TYR A 49 15.01 4.64 -23.45
CA TYR A 49 14.27 5.52 -24.35
C TYR A 49 14.08 6.94 -23.77
N ILE A 50 13.83 7.05 -22.47
CA ILE A 50 13.67 8.38 -21.83
C ILE A 50 14.97 9.17 -21.87
N ASN A 51 16.12 8.50 -21.79
CA ASN A 51 17.44 9.12 -21.78
C ASN A 51 17.99 9.43 -23.19
N ALA A 52 17.46 8.81 -24.22
CA ALA A 52 18.00 8.91 -25.58
C ALA A 52 17.64 10.21 -26.34
N GLY A 53 16.79 11.05 -25.81
CA GLY A 53 16.43 12.35 -26.41
C GLY A 53 15.69 12.30 -27.75
N ASP A 54 15.37 11.12 -28.23
CA ASP A 54 14.78 10.87 -29.55
C ASP A 54 13.26 10.73 -29.43
N ALA A 55 12.57 11.88 -29.30
CA ALA A 55 11.14 11.95 -29.00
C ALA A 55 10.25 11.20 -30.02
N ALA A 56 10.62 11.19 -31.30
CA ALA A 56 9.82 10.57 -32.36
C ALA A 56 9.81 9.04 -32.34
N ARG A 57 10.90 8.40 -31.88
CA ARG A 57 11.04 6.95 -31.75
C ARG A 57 10.41 6.40 -30.48
N ASN A 58 10.21 7.23 -29.49
CA ASN A 58 9.91 6.85 -28.12
C ASN A 58 8.40 6.80 -27.81
N ILE A 59 7.56 7.42 -28.62
CA ILE A 59 6.12 7.53 -28.39
C ILE A 59 5.49 6.14 -28.26
N TRP A 60 5.75 5.22 -29.19
CA TRP A 60 5.19 3.86 -29.15
C TRP A 60 5.64 3.04 -27.96
N THR A 61 6.89 3.17 -27.54
CA THR A 61 7.44 2.38 -26.42
C THR A 61 6.96 2.91 -25.08
N ILE A 62 6.73 4.22 -24.96
CA ILE A 62 6.17 4.84 -23.77
C ILE A 62 4.67 4.52 -23.64
N GLU A 63 3.94 4.42 -24.74
CA GLU A 63 2.51 4.14 -24.76
C GLU A 63 2.18 2.67 -24.50
N ILE A 64 3.04 1.72 -24.91
CA ILE A 64 2.79 0.28 -24.74
C ILE A 64 2.42 -0.12 -23.30
N PRO A 65 3.12 0.30 -22.24
CA PRO A 65 2.73 -0.02 -20.87
C PRO A 65 1.34 0.52 -20.49
N PHE A 66 0.96 1.69 -20.99
CA PHE A 66 -0.36 2.27 -20.74
C PHE A 66 -1.46 1.49 -21.47
N ILE A 67 -1.19 1.06 -22.72
CA ILE A 67 -2.11 0.21 -23.48
C ILE A 67 -2.30 -1.13 -22.76
N ILE A 68 -1.21 -1.79 -22.36
CA ILE A 68 -1.26 -3.05 -21.62
C ILE A 68 -2.05 -2.88 -20.32
N ALA A 69 -1.76 -1.83 -19.54
CA ALA A 69 -2.46 -1.54 -18.30
C ALA A 69 -3.96 -1.30 -18.54
N SER A 70 -4.32 -0.56 -19.60
CA SER A 70 -5.71 -0.29 -19.97
C SER A 70 -6.45 -1.58 -20.36
N VAL A 71 -5.83 -2.43 -21.17
CA VAL A 71 -6.40 -3.72 -21.57
C VAL A 71 -6.60 -4.63 -20.35
N LEU A 72 -5.59 -4.72 -19.46
CA LEU A 72 -5.69 -5.49 -18.22
C LEU A 72 -6.78 -4.97 -17.29
N MET A 73 -6.95 -3.64 -17.19
CA MET A 73 -8.04 -3.04 -16.42
C MET A 73 -9.41 -3.43 -16.97
N VAL A 74 -9.60 -3.36 -18.29
CA VAL A 74 -10.87 -3.74 -18.92
C VAL A 74 -11.14 -5.24 -18.73
N ILE A 75 -10.15 -6.09 -18.97
CA ILE A 75 -10.27 -7.54 -18.74
C ILE A 75 -10.62 -7.82 -17.27
N SER A 76 -9.92 -7.21 -16.33
CA SER A 76 -10.18 -7.40 -14.89
C SER A 76 -11.60 -6.96 -14.51
N ALA A 77 -12.08 -5.85 -15.06
CA ALA A 77 -13.43 -5.36 -14.82
C ALA A 77 -14.49 -6.33 -15.40
N LEU A 78 -14.26 -6.86 -16.61
CA LEU A 78 -15.14 -7.84 -17.24
C LEU A 78 -15.18 -9.16 -16.47
N VAL A 79 -14.02 -9.65 -16.02
CA VAL A 79 -13.93 -10.86 -15.20
C VAL A 79 -14.69 -10.66 -13.89
N LEU A 80 -14.48 -9.52 -13.21
CA LEU A 80 -15.18 -9.21 -11.98
C LEU A 80 -16.70 -9.16 -12.19
N PHE A 81 -17.15 -8.48 -13.23
CA PHE A 81 -18.58 -8.40 -13.58
C PHE A 81 -19.18 -9.78 -13.92
N ALA A 82 -18.44 -10.65 -14.60
CA ALA A 82 -18.91 -11.96 -15.00
C ALA A 82 -18.92 -12.98 -13.84
N THR A 83 -17.94 -12.88 -12.91
CA THR A 83 -17.73 -13.88 -11.86
C THR A 83 -18.36 -13.51 -10.53
N ILE A 84 -18.39 -12.25 -10.17
CA ILE A 84 -18.89 -11.80 -8.87
C ILE A 84 -20.38 -11.43 -9.02
N LYS A 85 -21.23 -12.31 -8.52
CA LYS A 85 -22.66 -12.06 -8.32
C LYS A 85 -22.86 -11.75 -6.84
N GLU A 86 -22.69 -10.48 -6.48
CA GLU A 86 -22.72 -9.98 -5.09
C GLU A 86 -23.94 -10.53 -4.31
N ASN A 87 -25.14 -10.36 -4.85
CA ASN A 87 -26.38 -10.84 -4.20
C ASN A 87 -26.39 -12.36 -3.94
N LYS A 88 -25.75 -13.16 -4.82
CA LYS A 88 -25.68 -14.60 -4.65
C LYS A 88 -24.65 -15.00 -3.59
N ILE A 89 -23.50 -14.30 -3.56
CA ILE A 89 -22.46 -14.52 -2.55
C ILE A 89 -22.96 -14.11 -1.18
N GLU A 90 -23.66 -12.98 -1.09
CA GLU A 90 -24.27 -12.51 0.16
C GLU A 90 -25.30 -13.52 0.69
N GLU A 91 -26.12 -14.10 -0.19
CA GLU A 91 -27.12 -15.11 0.17
C GLU A 91 -26.46 -16.43 0.60
N GLU A 92 -25.43 -16.90 -0.11
CA GLU A 92 -24.67 -18.11 0.22
C GLU A 92 -23.88 -17.95 1.52
N MET A 93 -23.38 -16.76 1.83
CA MET A 93 -22.58 -16.47 3.03
C MET A 93 -23.39 -15.84 4.17
N LYS A 94 -24.70 -15.74 4.03
CA LYS A 94 -25.58 -15.04 4.99
C LYS A 94 -25.41 -15.55 6.42
N ASP A 95 -25.31 -16.85 6.61
CA ASP A 95 -25.15 -17.46 7.92
C ASP A 95 -23.76 -17.19 8.50
N GLU A 96 -22.70 -17.24 7.69
CA GLU A 96 -21.32 -16.92 8.10
C GLU A 96 -21.15 -15.42 8.40
N LEU A 97 -21.78 -14.55 7.61
CA LEU A 97 -21.79 -13.12 7.85
C LEU A 97 -22.53 -12.79 9.14
N ALA A 98 -23.70 -13.40 9.35
CA ALA A 98 -24.50 -13.23 10.56
C ALA A 98 -23.77 -13.75 11.81
N GLU A 99 -23.06 -14.89 11.72
CA GLU A 99 -22.24 -15.41 12.80
C GLU A 99 -21.03 -14.50 13.05
N GLY A 100 -20.37 -14.01 12.01
CA GLY A 100 -19.28 -13.03 12.11
C GLY A 100 -19.75 -11.72 12.77
N GLU A 101 -20.97 -11.26 12.46
CA GLU A 101 -21.59 -10.12 13.14
C GLU A 101 -21.93 -10.43 14.60
N ARG A 102 -22.42 -11.63 14.88
CA ARG A 102 -22.75 -12.07 16.23
C ARG A 102 -21.51 -12.17 17.11
N LEU A 103 -20.40 -12.72 16.57
CA LEU A 103 -19.12 -12.78 17.27
C LEU A 103 -18.55 -11.38 17.54
N ALA A 104 -18.64 -10.50 16.57
CA ALA A 104 -18.27 -9.10 16.74
C ALA A 104 -19.22 -8.35 17.68
N ALA A 105 -20.53 -8.62 17.64
CA ALA A 105 -21.53 -8.02 18.52
C ALA A 105 -21.41 -8.49 19.99
N VAL A 106 -20.77 -9.59 20.26
CA VAL A 106 -20.41 -9.97 21.64
C VAL A 106 -19.32 -9.03 22.18
N GLU A 107 -18.42 -8.54 21.33
CA GLU A 107 -17.46 -7.48 21.67
C GLU A 107 -18.10 -6.08 21.64
N ASP A 108 -19.05 -5.83 20.71
CA ASP A 108 -19.66 -4.50 20.45
C ASP A 108 -20.99 -4.25 21.20
N ARG A 109 -21.52 -5.21 21.97
CA ARG A 109 -22.85 -5.10 22.62
C ARG A 109 -23.08 -3.89 23.53
N VAL A 110 -22.06 -3.06 23.71
CA VAL A 110 -22.15 -1.86 24.56
C VAL A 110 -22.40 -0.57 23.78
N GLU A 111 -22.27 -0.52 22.45
CA GLU A 111 -22.22 0.76 21.72
C GLU A 111 -23.13 0.91 20.49
N ALA A 112 -23.88 -0.07 20.05
CA ALA A 112 -24.59 -0.06 18.76
C ALA A 112 -25.66 1.05 18.61
N ASP A 113 -26.20 1.56 19.70
CA ASP A 113 -27.32 2.54 19.70
C ASP A 113 -26.94 3.95 20.20
N LYS A 114 -25.65 4.21 20.50
CA LYS A 114 -25.24 5.52 21.00
C LYS A 114 -24.54 6.34 19.92
N PRO A 115 -24.80 7.65 19.83
CA PRO A 115 -24.00 8.52 18.97
C PRO A 115 -22.53 8.40 19.38
N MET A 116 -21.64 8.34 18.37
CA MET A 116 -20.20 8.21 18.58
C MET A 116 -19.73 9.14 19.71
N SER A 117 -19.09 8.58 20.73
CA SER A 117 -18.60 9.35 21.86
C SER A 117 -17.63 10.44 21.38
N ARG A 118 -17.55 11.55 22.12
CA ARG A 118 -16.58 12.62 21.81
C ARG A 118 -15.14 12.09 21.80
N ALA A 119 -14.83 11.09 22.63
CA ALA A 119 -13.54 10.43 22.70
C ALA A 119 -13.24 9.63 21.41
N ASN A 120 -14.19 8.81 20.96
CA ASN A 120 -14.04 8.01 19.74
C ASN A 120 -13.93 8.91 18.50
N ARG A 121 -14.75 9.97 18.42
CA ARG A 121 -14.63 10.97 17.34
C ARG A 121 -13.26 11.66 17.33
N ARG A 122 -12.72 12.04 18.48
CA ARG A 122 -11.38 12.63 18.58
C ARG A 122 -10.31 11.63 18.14
N MET A 123 -10.42 10.37 18.55
CA MET A 123 -9.49 9.31 18.19
C MET A 123 -9.53 9.05 16.67
N LEU A 124 -10.71 8.97 16.06
CA LEU A 124 -10.88 8.83 14.62
C LEU A 124 -10.21 9.99 13.86
N ILE A 125 -10.47 11.23 14.26
CA ILE A 125 -9.84 12.40 13.61
C ILE A 125 -8.32 12.34 13.73
N LEU A 126 -7.79 11.98 14.91
CA LEU A 126 -6.34 11.88 15.11
C LEU A 126 -5.71 10.78 14.24
N ILE A 127 -6.38 9.63 14.07
CA ILE A 127 -5.91 8.57 13.18
C ILE A 127 -5.91 9.05 11.73
N LEU A 128 -7.00 9.67 11.26
CA LEU A 128 -7.09 10.18 9.89
C LEU A 128 -6.04 11.26 9.60
N VAL A 129 -5.79 12.15 10.55
CA VAL A 129 -4.73 13.16 10.44
C VAL A 129 -3.34 12.50 10.41
N ALA A 130 -3.11 11.49 11.24
CA ALA A 130 -1.86 10.73 11.22
C ALA A 130 -1.69 10.01 9.87
N GLU A 131 -2.74 9.36 9.35
CA GLU A 131 -2.74 8.74 8.02
C GLU A 131 -2.39 9.73 6.92
N PHE A 132 -3.03 10.90 6.93
CA PHE A 132 -2.73 11.96 5.98
C PHE A 132 -1.23 12.31 5.97
N PHE A 133 -0.63 12.54 7.14
CA PHE A 133 0.77 12.95 7.21
C PHE A 133 1.74 11.85 6.78
N TRP A 134 1.53 10.59 7.19
CA TRP A 134 2.47 9.54 6.76
C TRP A 134 2.30 9.19 5.29
N PHE A 135 1.07 9.18 4.75
CA PHE A 135 0.87 8.99 3.31
C PHE A 135 1.50 10.13 2.50
N MET A 136 1.37 11.36 2.96
CA MET A 136 2.01 12.53 2.36
C MET A 136 3.54 12.37 2.36
N ALA A 137 4.13 11.98 3.48
CA ALA A 137 5.57 11.77 3.61
C ALA A 137 6.06 10.61 2.73
N ASP A 138 5.41 9.45 2.79
CA ASP A 138 5.81 8.26 2.04
C ASP A 138 5.70 8.46 0.52
N ASN A 139 4.58 9.00 0.05
CA ASN A 139 4.40 9.29 -1.38
C ASN A 139 5.32 10.41 -1.86
N GLY A 140 5.54 11.45 -1.03
CA GLY A 140 6.48 12.53 -1.35
C GLY A 140 7.89 11.99 -1.56
N ILE A 141 8.42 11.24 -0.60
CA ILE A 141 9.75 10.65 -0.70
C ILE A 141 9.83 9.67 -1.88
N GLY A 142 8.82 8.80 -2.07
CA GLY A 142 8.77 7.85 -3.17
C GLY A 142 8.82 8.53 -4.54
N THR A 143 8.09 9.61 -4.73
CA THR A 143 8.07 10.40 -5.97
C THR A 143 9.44 11.03 -6.25
N PHE A 144 10.05 11.65 -5.23
CA PHE A 144 11.35 12.31 -5.40
C PHE A 144 12.54 11.35 -5.50
N MET A 145 12.37 10.08 -5.13
CA MET A 145 13.43 9.07 -5.28
C MET A 145 13.86 8.85 -6.72
N GLY A 146 12.92 8.93 -7.67
CA GLY A 146 13.23 8.92 -9.10
C GLY A 146 14.13 10.08 -9.50
N ASN A 147 13.79 11.29 -9.06
CA ASN A 147 14.56 12.49 -9.31
C ASN A 147 15.97 12.42 -8.65
N TYR A 148 16.05 11.92 -7.42
CA TYR A 148 17.32 11.68 -6.74
C TYR A 148 18.21 10.73 -7.53
N THR A 149 17.65 9.64 -8.07
CA THR A 149 18.39 8.67 -8.89
C THR A 149 18.94 9.30 -10.17
N VAL A 150 18.09 10.01 -10.91
CA VAL A 150 18.44 10.52 -12.24
C VAL A 150 19.27 11.81 -12.16
N TYR A 151 18.87 12.76 -11.35
CA TYR A 151 19.50 14.09 -11.34
C TYR A 151 20.66 14.21 -10.35
N TYR A 152 20.55 13.60 -9.18
CA TYR A 152 21.60 13.70 -8.16
C TYR A 152 22.67 12.64 -8.34
N LEU A 153 22.29 11.36 -8.47
CA LEU A 153 23.24 10.26 -8.68
C LEU A 153 23.70 10.16 -10.14
N LYS A 154 22.94 10.68 -11.10
CA LYS A 154 23.08 10.44 -12.54
C LYS A 154 23.07 8.95 -12.92
N ALA A 155 22.41 8.14 -12.10
CA ALA A 155 22.26 6.71 -12.30
C ALA A 155 21.08 6.39 -13.24
N ALA A 156 21.11 5.18 -13.81
CA ALA A 156 20.05 4.71 -14.68
C ALA A 156 18.70 4.60 -13.92
N THR A 157 17.61 4.94 -14.59
CA THR A 157 16.25 4.84 -14.06
C THR A 157 15.89 3.41 -13.64
N SER A 158 16.47 2.41 -14.29
CA SER A 158 16.34 0.99 -13.94
C SER A 158 16.76 0.69 -12.49
N SER A 159 17.73 1.42 -11.95
CA SER A 159 18.15 1.28 -10.55
C SER A 159 17.07 1.67 -9.57
N ASN A 160 16.26 2.70 -9.89
CA ASN A 160 15.11 3.09 -9.10
C ASN A 160 13.95 2.07 -9.24
N MET A 161 13.79 1.46 -10.39
CA MET A 161 12.81 0.38 -10.59
C MET A 161 13.16 -0.82 -9.71
N ILE A 162 14.44 -1.23 -9.67
CA ILE A 162 14.91 -2.28 -8.75
C ILE A 162 14.67 -1.89 -7.29
N ASN A 163 14.92 -0.63 -6.94
CA ASN A 163 14.66 -0.10 -5.60
C ASN A 163 13.18 -0.24 -5.21
N THR A 164 12.26 0.02 -6.14
CA THR A 164 10.82 -0.16 -5.95
C THR A 164 10.45 -1.62 -5.73
N ILE A 165 11.03 -2.54 -6.51
CA ILE A 165 10.81 -3.99 -6.34
C ILE A 165 11.30 -4.46 -4.97
N VAL A 166 12.51 -4.07 -4.59
CA VAL A 166 13.12 -4.47 -3.31
C VAL A 166 12.29 -3.93 -2.13
N GLY A 167 11.85 -2.67 -2.20
CA GLY A 167 10.93 -2.09 -1.22
C GLY A 167 9.59 -2.84 -1.17
N GLY A 168 9.05 -3.23 -2.33
CA GLY A 168 7.85 -4.04 -2.46
C GLY A 168 7.98 -5.42 -1.80
N LEU A 169 9.13 -6.10 -1.95
CA LEU A 169 9.41 -7.36 -1.25
C LEU A 169 9.39 -7.19 0.26
N GLY A 170 9.98 -6.11 0.79
CA GLY A 170 9.88 -5.76 2.21
C GLY A 170 8.43 -5.57 2.65
N SER A 171 7.63 -4.90 1.81
CA SER A 171 6.21 -4.68 2.09
C SER A 171 5.40 -5.99 2.09
N VAL A 172 5.62 -6.90 1.15
CA VAL A 172 4.96 -8.21 1.11
C VAL A 172 5.22 -9.00 2.38
N LEU A 173 6.48 -9.04 2.84
CA LEU A 173 6.84 -9.70 4.09
C LEU A 173 6.14 -9.06 5.29
N GLY A 174 6.14 -7.73 5.37
CA GLY A 174 5.48 -7.02 6.46
C GLY A 174 3.95 -7.21 6.46
N PHE A 175 3.29 -7.30 5.29
CA PHE A 175 1.87 -7.65 5.20
C PHE A 175 1.61 -9.08 5.70
N ALA A 176 2.47 -10.03 5.35
CA ALA A 176 2.31 -11.42 5.77
C ALA A 176 2.38 -11.59 7.29
N VAL A 177 3.27 -10.85 7.97
CA VAL A 177 3.47 -10.97 9.42
C VAL A 177 2.71 -9.92 10.24
N GLY A 178 2.31 -8.81 9.63
CA GLY A 178 1.77 -7.64 10.32
C GLY A 178 0.50 -7.91 11.12
N GLY A 179 -0.41 -8.72 10.58
CA GLY A 179 -1.62 -9.15 11.29
C GLY A 179 -1.32 -10.03 12.50
N ALA A 180 -0.36 -10.96 12.38
CA ALA A 180 0.05 -11.83 13.48
C ALA A 180 0.78 -11.06 14.60
N ILE A 181 1.59 -10.07 14.23
CA ILE A 181 2.25 -9.17 15.18
C ILE A 181 1.18 -8.34 15.92
N ALA A 182 0.22 -7.76 15.18
CA ALA A 182 -0.84 -6.95 15.77
C ALA A 182 -1.73 -7.75 16.72
N ALA A 183 -1.97 -9.04 16.44
CA ALA A 183 -2.72 -9.92 17.33
C ALA A 183 -1.98 -10.17 18.66
N LYS A 184 -0.63 -10.16 18.67
CA LYS A 184 0.17 -10.41 19.87
C LYS A 184 0.41 -9.17 20.73
N ILE A 185 0.80 -8.06 20.10
CA ILE A 185 1.23 -6.84 20.81
C ILE A 185 0.24 -5.69 20.72
N GLY A 186 -0.85 -5.88 19.93
CA GLY A 186 -1.86 -4.87 19.69
C GLY A 186 -1.53 -3.95 18.51
N ARG A 187 -2.58 -3.46 17.82
CA ARG A 187 -2.45 -2.63 16.61
C ARG A 187 -1.71 -1.33 16.83
N LYS A 188 -1.98 -0.65 17.96
CA LYS A 188 -1.31 0.62 18.31
C LYS A 188 0.21 0.47 18.30
N TRP A 189 0.74 -0.56 18.94
CA TRP A 189 2.19 -0.78 19.02
C TRP A 189 2.77 -1.24 17.70
N THR A 190 2.02 -2.04 16.93
CA THR A 190 2.43 -2.48 15.59
C THR A 190 2.55 -1.30 14.63
N VAL A 191 1.57 -0.40 14.61
CA VAL A 191 1.60 0.82 13.78
C VAL A 191 2.73 1.75 14.22
N SER A 192 2.86 2.01 15.53
CA SER A 192 3.94 2.87 16.04
C SER A 192 5.34 2.29 15.74
N GLY A 193 5.50 0.97 15.86
CA GLY A 193 6.74 0.29 15.49
C GLY A 193 7.02 0.37 13.99
N GLY A 194 6.01 0.19 13.15
CA GLY A 194 6.11 0.34 11.70
C GLY A 194 6.55 1.75 11.28
N ILE A 195 5.94 2.77 11.87
CA ILE A 195 6.35 4.17 11.66
C ILE A 195 7.80 4.39 12.12
N GLY A 196 8.17 3.87 13.30
CA GLY A 196 9.53 3.98 13.82
C GLY A 196 10.57 3.34 12.90
N ILE A 197 10.30 2.14 12.39
CA ILE A 197 11.17 1.43 11.42
C ILE A 197 11.31 2.25 10.14
N SER A 198 10.22 2.73 9.57
CA SER A 198 10.23 3.54 8.34
C SER A 198 10.97 4.86 8.54
N LEU A 199 10.74 5.54 9.66
CA LEU A 199 11.43 6.78 10.02
C LEU A 199 12.93 6.55 10.17
N ALA A 200 13.35 5.49 10.87
CA ALA A 200 14.76 5.13 11.02
C ALA A 200 15.41 4.85 9.65
N ALA A 201 14.71 4.15 8.75
CA ALA A 201 15.18 3.91 7.38
C ALA A 201 15.39 5.23 6.61
N TYR A 202 14.43 6.16 6.67
CA TYR A 202 14.56 7.46 6.01
C TYR A 202 15.67 8.33 6.59
N ILE A 203 15.79 8.39 7.92
CA ILE A 203 16.89 9.12 8.58
C ILE A 203 18.23 8.51 8.17
N THR A 204 18.34 7.18 8.16
CA THR A 204 19.57 6.48 7.73
C THR A 204 19.92 6.85 6.29
N TRP A 205 18.95 6.85 5.37
CA TRP A 205 19.19 7.26 3.99
C TRP A 205 19.67 8.71 3.89
N ILE A 206 19.05 9.65 4.59
CA ILE A 206 19.44 11.06 4.61
C ILE A 206 20.85 11.21 5.14
N VAL A 207 21.15 10.62 6.30
CA VAL A 207 22.49 10.69 6.92
C VAL A 207 23.55 10.10 5.99
N LEU A 208 23.31 8.93 5.41
CA LEU A 208 24.25 8.32 4.47
C LEU A 208 24.46 9.18 3.22
N THR A 209 23.39 9.80 2.70
CA THR A 209 23.51 10.70 1.54
C THR A 209 24.47 11.85 1.80
N PHE A 210 24.42 12.47 2.98
CA PHE A 210 25.27 13.60 3.34
C PHE A 210 26.65 13.21 3.89
N THR A 211 26.88 11.96 4.25
CA THR A 211 28.14 11.48 4.82
C THR A 211 28.88 10.56 3.84
N VAL A 212 28.52 9.30 3.80
CA VAL A 212 29.21 8.24 3.07
C VAL A 212 28.97 8.32 1.56
N LEU A 213 27.77 8.72 1.14
CA LEU A 213 27.37 8.73 -0.26
C LEU A 213 27.63 10.06 -0.97
N LYS A 214 28.31 11.02 -0.33
CA LYS A 214 28.72 12.27 -0.99
C LYS A 214 29.48 12.03 -2.29
N GLY A 215 30.37 11.03 -2.33
CA GLY A 215 31.10 10.65 -3.52
C GLY A 215 30.28 9.94 -4.60
N ALA A 216 29.06 9.53 -4.28
CA ALA A 216 28.16 8.94 -5.27
C ALA A 216 27.40 9.99 -6.09
N ALA A 217 27.38 11.24 -5.66
CA ALA A 217 26.75 12.34 -6.41
C ALA A 217 27.41 12.46 -7.79
N GLY A 218 26.61 12.36 -8.85
CA GLY A 218 27.08 12.48 -10.24
C GLY A 218 27.94 11.31 -10.73
N SER A 219 28.12 10.24 -9.95
CA SER A 219 28.99 9.10 -10.31
C SER A 219 28.39 8.15 -11.36
N GLY A 220 27.10 8.26 -11.64
CA GLY A 220 26.37 7.32 -12.49
C GLY A 220 26.06 5.97 -11.80
N ASN A 221 26.54 5.76 -10.58
CA ASN A 221 26.34 4.53 -9.84
C ASN A 221 25.24 4.68 -8.79
N PHE A 222 24.38 3.65 -8.67
CA PHE A 222 23.39 3.58 -7.62
C PHE A 222 23.92 2.77 -6.43
N PRO A 223 24.05 3.38 -5.24
CA PRO A 223 24.58 2.68 -4.07
C PRO A 223 23.61 1.58 -3.59
N LYS A 224 24.06 0.33 -3.62
CA LYS A 224 23.23 -0.85 -3.26
C LYS A 224 22.69 -0.81 -1.84
N VAL A 225 23.33 -0.08 -0.93
CA VAL A 225 22.84 0.11 0.45
C VAL A 225 21.45 0.76 0.48
N ILE A 226 21.10 1.57 -0.52
CA ILE A 226 19.79 2.21 -0.62
C ILE A 226 18.70 1.14 -0.82
N TRP A 227 18.99 0.06 -1.55
CA TRP A 227 18.03 -1.05 -1.69
C TRP A 227 17.71 -1.72 -0.34
N ALA A 228 18.72 -1.93 0.50
CA ALA A 228 18.51 -2.49 1.84
C ALA A 228 17.65 -1.56 2.71
N ILE A 229 17.91 -0.25 2.63
CA ILE A 229 17.10 0.76 3.35
C ILE A 229 15.66 0.75 2.87
N TRP A 230 15.43 0.66 1.55
CA TRP A 230 14.07 0.59 0.98
C TRP A 230 13.32 -0.69 1.35
N PHE A 231 14.05 -1.82 1.46
CA PHE A 231 13.49 -3.06 1.97
C PHE A 231 12.96 -2.89 3.41
N VAL A 232 13.80 -2.34 4.31
CA VAL A 232 13.43 -2.09 5.71
C VAL A 232 12.29 -1.08 5.81
N LYS A 233 12.31 -0.01 5.01
CA LYS A 233 11.23 0.96 4.88
C LYS A 233 9.92 0.28 4.45
N GLY A 234 9.96 -0.56 3.43
CA GLY A 234 8.80 -1.29 2.93
C GLY A 234 8.18 -2.18 4.00
N LEU A 235 9.01 -2.91 4.75
CA LEU A 235 8.58 -3.73 5.88
C LEU A 235 7.90 -2.88 6.96
N GLY A 236 8.49 -1.75 7.35
CA GLY A 236 7.89 -0.85 8.35
C GLY A 236 6.55 -0.28 7.89
N MET A 237 6.48 0.19 6.65
CA MET A 237 5.27 0.85 6.13
C MET A 237 4.10 -0.12 5.93
N SER A 238 4.37 -1.37 5.59
CA SER A 238 3.33 -2.40 5.47
C SER A 238 2.70 -2.77 6.82
N LEU A 239 3.45 -2.73 7.92
CA LEU A 239 2.89 -2.88 9.27
C LEU A 239 1.89 -1.77 9.61
N VAL A 240 2.12 -0.58 9.10
CA VAL A 240 1.19 0.54 9.21
C VAL A 240 -0.07 0.27 8.38
N HIS A 241 0.09 0.03 7.07
CA HIS A 241 -1.02 -0.10 6.14
C HIS A 241 -1.98 -1.26 6.46
N VAL A 242 -1.46 -2.40 6.95
CA VAL A 242 -2.33 -3.55 7.27
C VAL A 242 -3.21 -3.30 8.48
N ASN A 243 -2.78 -2.41 9.38
CA ASN A 243 -3.48 -2.17 10.64
C ASN A 243 -4.30 -0.86 10.65
N SER A 244 -3.95 0.14 9.81
CA SER A 244 -4.61 1.44 9.83
C SER A 244 -6.08 1.37 9.41
N PHE A 245 -6.38 0.73 8.28
CA PHE A 245 -7.75 0.59 7.79
C PHE A 245 -8.69 -0.12 8.79
N PRO A 246 -8.32 -1.29 9.38
CA PRO A 246 -9.15 -1.90 10.42
C PRO A 246 -9.35 -1.01 11.65
N MET A 247 -8.35 -0.21 12.05
CA MET A 247 -8.49 0.72 13.17
C MET A 247 -9.54 1.81 12.92
N VAL A 248 -9.62 2.31 11.69
CA VAL A 248 -10.65 3.30 11.30
C VAL A 248 -12.03 2.66 11.29
N VAL A 249 -12.15 1.48 10.68
CA VAL A 249 -13.44 0.76 10.56
C VAL A 249 -14.01 0.38 11.92
N GLU A 250 -13.18 -0.03 12.87
CA GLU A 250 -13.61 -0.40 14.23
C GLU A 250 -14.12 0.78 15.07
N LEU A 251 -13.70 1.99 14.74
CA LEU A 251 -14.18 3.21 15.40
C LEU A 251 -15.51 3.73 14.81
N CYS A 252 -15.89 3.22 13.65
CA CYS A 252 -17.10 3.62 12.95
C CYS A 252 -18.18 2.55 13.13
N SER A 253 -19.41 2.97 13.45
CA SER A 253 -20.58 2.06 13.36
C SER A 253 -20.82 1.64 11.91
N SER A 254 -21.32 0.42 11.69
CA SER A 254 -21.49 -0.18 10.36
C SER A 254 -22.28 0.68 9.37
N ASP A 255 -23.30 1.42 9.85
CA ASP A 255 -24.13 2.34 9.07
C ASP A 255 -23.42 3.65 8.67
N ARG A 256 -22.23 3.92 9.17
CA ARG A 256 -21.45 5.14 8.89
C ARG A 256 -20.13 4.92 8.15
N ILE A 257 -19.73 3.67 7.96
CA ILE A 257 -18.46 3.33 7.29
C ILE A 257 -18.37 3.93 5.89
N GLY A 258 -19.47 4.00 5.15
CA GLY A 258 -19.51 4.57 3.79
C GLY A 258 -19.40 6.11 3.73
N ARG A 259 -19.35 6.80 4.87
CA ARG A 259 -19.25 8.27 4.94
C ARG A 259 -17.80 8.77 5.20
N PHE A 260 -16.91 7.88 5.57
CA PHE A 260 -15.49 8.15 5.84
C PHE A 260 -14.61 7.36 4.88
#